data_2db9767f65d90bdf8d6361835c41fcb1
#
_entry.id   2db9767f65d90bdf8d6361835c41fcb1
#
_cell.length_a   1.000
_cell.length_b   1.000
_cell.length_c   1.000
_cell.angle_alpha   90.00
_cell.angle_beta   90.00
_cell.angle_gamma   90.00
#
_symmetry.space_group_name_H-M   'P 1'
#
loop_
_entity.id
_entity.type
_entity.pdbx_description
1 polymer ?
#
loop_
_entity_poly.entity_id
_entity_poly.type
_entity_poly.pdbx_seq_one_letter_code
_entity_poly.pdbx_strand_id
1 'polypeptide(L)'
;NATLGIMATENNTIINFDLPSSVQTTGGQNDHSITLDKFQSYFIVNKGTSNINSLIGSLITSDKPIAVNTGAYGSFDSSSGGQDYGIDQIVGSDLIGSEYIFIKGIARNSIETVLIIADQDNTKLNLNGVFYRDMNEGDFELIKGSEFNSDGNLYINTDNPNDKLFAYQGTGKTYETANVEGANQGMYFVPPLNCATKGDVDNIASINLIGERSFTDQAT
;
A
#
# COMPACT_ATOMS: atom_id res chain seq x y z
N ASN A 1 4.07 -7.35 -14.06
CA ASN A 1 5.25 -7.64 -13.22
C ASN A 1 5.36 -6.56 -12.15
N ALA A 2 5.56 -6.96 -10.89
CA ALA A 2 5.84 -6.03 -9.81
C ALA A 2 7.24 -5.45 -9.95
N THR A 3 7.42 -4.20 -9.55
CA THR A 3 8.66 -3.45 -9.67
C THR A 3 8.95 -2.72 -8.37
N LEU A 4 10.24 -2.53 -8.11
CA LEU A 4 10.76 -1.79 -6.98
C LEU A 4 11.87 -0.88 -7.48
N GLY A 5 11.72 0.42 -7.31
CA GLY A 5 12.71 1.44 -7.65
C GLY A 5 13.22 2.13 -6.40
N ILE A 6 14.53 2.27 -6.28
CA ILE A 6 15.17 2.94 -5.14
C ILE A 6 16.10 4.01 -5.68
N MET A 7 16.14 5.16 -5.00
CA MET A 7 17.08 6.25 -5.27
C MET A 7 17.75 6.71 -3.98
N ALA A 8 19.06 6.81 -3.99
CA ALA A 8 19.83 7.37 -2.89
C ALA A 8 19.78 8.90 -2.89
N THR A 9 19.66 9.51 -1.70
CA THR A 9 19.66 10.97 -1.53
C THR A 9 21.05 11.51 -1.17
N GLU A 10 21.99 10.61 -0.78
CA GLU A 10 23.34 10.92 -0.37
C GLU A 10 24.35 9.98 -1.02
N ASN A 11 25.64 10.42 -1.08
CA ASN A 11 26.72 9.58 -1.59
C ASN A 11 27.05 8.42 -0.65
N ASN A 12 27.51 7.30 -1.22
CA ASN A 12 27.89 6.10 -0.51
C ASN A 12 26.78 5.58 0.43
N THR A 13 25.54 5.58 -0.04
CA THR A 13 24.40 4.99 0.68
C THR A 13 24.41 3.48 0.50
N ILE A 14 24.48 2.74 1.61
CA ILE A 14 24.40 1.28 1.62
C ILE A 14 22.93 0.89 1.80
N ILE A 15 22.44 0.04 0.91
CA ILE A 15 21.04 -0.41 0.89
C ILE A 15 21.04 -1.93 0.93
N ASN A 16 20.30 -2.50 1.87
CA ASN A 16 20.12 -3.95 2.00
C ASN A 16 18.71 -4.33 1.62
N PHE A 17 18.59 -5.46 0.94
CA PHE A 17 17.33 -6.06 0.51
C PHE A 17 17.16 -7.43 1.15
N ASP A 18 16.02 -7.63 1.77
CA ASP A 18 15.50 -8.93 2.16
C ASP A 18 14.17 -9.12 1.40
N LEU A 19 14.20 -9.97 0.38
CA LEU A 19 13.07 -10.18 -0.51
C LEU A 19 12.43 -11.54 -0.24
N PRO A 20 11.09 -11.66 -0.36
CA PRO A 20 10.43 -12.95 -0.21
C PRO A 20 11.09 -14.04 -1.08
N SER A 21 11.33 -15.21 -0.51
CA SER A 21 12.05 -16.30 -1.16
C SER A 21 11.39 -16.80 -2.47
N SER A 22 10.11 -16.54 -2.64
CA SER A 22 9.34 -16.84 -3.86
C SER A 22 9.59 -15.85 -5.01
N VAL A 23 10.22 -14.72 -4.74
CA VAL A 23 10.48 -13.67 -5.74
C VAL A 23 11.63 -14.07 -6.65
N GLN A 24 11.41 -13.97 -7.94
CA GLN A 24 12.45 -14.15 -8.96
C GLN A 24 12.84 -12.79 -9.53
N THR A 25 13.95 -12.26 -9.09
CA THR A 25 14.45 -10.96 -9.57
C THR A 25 15.26 -11.08 -10.86
N THR A 26 15.47 -9.95 -11.51
CA THR A 26 16.37 -9.86 -12.67
C THR A 26 17.81 -10.17 -12.32
N GLY A 27 18.24 -10.00 -11.08
CA GLY A 27 19.58 -10.27 -10.57
C GLY A 27 19.80 -11.69 -10.04
N GLY A 28 18.72 -12.47 -9.85
CA GLY A 28 18.79 -13.87 -9.40
C GLY A 28 19.12 -14.06 -7.91
N GLN A 29 19.23 -13.00 -7.14
CA GLN A 29 19.46 -13.03 -5.68
C GLN A 29 18.32 -12.31 -4.98
N ASN A 30 17.79 -12.92 -3.90
CA ASN A 30 16.74 -12.30 -3.09
C ASN A 30 17.34 -11.36 -2.05
N ASP A 31 18.37 -11.82 -1.32
CA ASP A 31 19.05 -11.02 -0.31
C ASP A 31 20.36 -10.52 -0.87
N HIS A 32 20.55 -9.23 -0.90
CA HIS A 32 21.78 -8.61 -1.36
C HIS A 32 21.91 -7.18 -0.83
N SER A 33 23.11 -6.63 -0.96
CA SER A 33 23.43 -5.27 -0.60
C SER A 33 24.04 -4.54 -1.80
N ILE A 34 23.69 -3.27 -1.94
CA ILE A 34 24.28 -2.38 -2.95
C ILE A 34 24.72 -1.07 -2.30
N THR A 35 25.60 -0.37 -2.99
CA THR A 35 25.98 1.01 -2.62
C THR A 35 25.63 1.94 -3.78
N LEU A 36 24.92 3.02 -3.47
CA LEU A 36 24.54 4.05 -4.43
C LEU A 36 25.11 5.41 -4.01
N ASP A 37 25.51 6.21 -4.99
CA ASP A 37 25.79 7.62 -4.79
C ASP A 37 24.51 8.46 -4.95
N LYS A 38 24.58 9.70 -4.51
CA LYS A 38 23.47 10.65 -4.57
C LYS A 38 22.86 10.71 -5.97
N PHE A 39 21.54 10.54 -6.04
CA PHE A 39 20.71 10.50 -7.26
C PHE A 39 20.95 9.28 -8.16
N GLN A 40 21.79 8.35 -7.77
CA GLN A 40 21.79 7.04 -8.43
C GLN A 40 20.54 6.25 -8.01
N SER A 41 20.02 5.48 -8.93
CA SER A 41 18.87 4.61 -8.71
C SER A 41 19.19 3.16 -9.04
N TYR A 42 18.49 2.27 -8.36
CA TYR A 42 18.51 0.84 -8.61
C TYR A 42 17.08 0.35 -8.82
N PHE A 43 16.92 -0.60 -9.73
CA PHE A 43 15.59 -1.07 -10.12
C PHE A 43 15.52 -2.59 -10.12
N ILE A 44 14.54 -3.13 -9.39
CA ILE A 44 14.26 -4.56 -9.32
C ILE A 44 12.93 -4.83 -10.04
N VAL A 45 12.92 -5.86 -10.87
CA VAL A 45 11.71 -6.36 -11.52
C VAL A 45 11.50 -7.81 -11.12
N ASN A 46 10.32 -8.12 -10.59
CA ASN A 46 9.91 -9.49 -10.39
C ASN A 46 9.59 -10.14 -11.75
N LYS A 47 10.27 -11.23 -12.08
CA LYS A 47 10.04 -12.02 -13.30
C LYS A 47 8.86 -12.99 -13.19
N GLY A 48 8.35 -13.23 -11.99
CA GLY A 48 7.23 -14.12 -11.75
C GLY A 48 5.98 -13.69 -12.51
N THR A 49 5.26 -14.63 -13.06
CA THR A 49 4.01 -14.39 -13.81
C THR A 49 2.76 -14.55 -12.95
N SER A 50 2.89 -14.96 -11.70
CA SER A 50 1.79 -15.15 -10.77
C SER A 50 1.83 -14.15 -9.63
N ASN A 51 0.66 -13.81 -9.08
CA ASN A 51 0.52 -12.89 -7.94
C ASN A 51 1.22 -13.37 -6.67
N ILE A 52 1.49 -14.67 -6.54
CA ILE A 52 2.21 -15.25 -5.40
C ILE A 52 3.70 -14.86 -5.36
N ASN A 53 4.23 -14.36 -6.46
CA ASN A 53 5.61 -13.85 -6.57
C ASN A 53 5.63 -12.31 -6.47
N SER A 54 4.80 -11.74 -5.63
CA SER A 54 4.77 -10.30 -5.40
C SER A 54 5.97 -9.86 -4.55
N LEU A 55 6.32 -8.58 -4.66
CA LEU A 55 7.33 -7.94 -3.82
C LEU A 55 6.75 -7.46 -2.46
N ILE A 56 5.48 -7.73 -2.19
CA ILE A 56 4.86 -7.36 -0.91
C ILE A 56 5.54 -8.15 0.21
N GLY A 57 5.86 -7.47 1.30
CA GLY A 57 6.59 -8.05 2.42
C GLY A 57 8.11 -7.98 2.28
N SER A 58 8.64 -7.37 1.21
CA SER A 58 10.08 -7.10 1.11
C SER A 58 10.51 -6.08 2.15
N LEU A 59 11.62 -6.35 2.86
CA LEU A 59 12.26 -5.40 3.75
C LEU A 59 13.43 -4.71 3.04
N ILE A 60 13.44 -3.38 3.11
CA ILE A 60 14.52 -2.56 2.57
C ILE A 60 15.05 -1.68 3.69
N THR A 61 16.33 -1.81 3.98
CA THR A 61 17.01 -0.99 4.97
C THR A 61 18.17 -0.22 4.35
N SER A 62 18.48 0.95 4.89
CA SER A 62 19.62 1.76 4.44
C SER A 62 20.24 2.52 5.59
N ASP A 63 21.52 2.83 5.45
CA ASP A 63 22.29 3.64 6.42
C ASP A 63 22.05 5.16 6.27
N LYS A 64 21.42 5.58 5.16
CA LYS A 64 21.08 6.98 4.85
C LYS A 64 19.69 7.05 4.16
N PRO A 65 19.07 8.25 4.12
CA PRO A 65 17.75 8.40 3.53
C PRO A 65 17.70 7.98 2.05
N ILE A 66 16.67 7.24 1.70
CA ILE A 66 16.37 6.78 0.35
C ILE A 66 14.92 7.12 -0.03
N ALA A 67 14.64 7.18 -1.32
CA ALA A 67 13.29 7.19 -1.84
C ALA A 67 13.00 5.82 -2.46
N VAL A 68 11.86 5.24 -2.10
CA VAL A 68 11.44 3.91 -2.58
C VAL A 68 10.09 4.03 -3.26
N ASN A 69 10.02 3.52 -4.50
CA ASN A 69 8.77 3.40 -5.24
C ASN A 69 8.50 1.94 -5.56
N THR A 70 7.26 1.52 -5.41
CA THR A 70 6.81 0.20 -5.84
C THR A 70 5.65 0.33 -6.81
N GLY A 71 5.45 -0.68 -7.63
CA GLY A 71 4.34 -0.69 -8.55
C GLY A 71 4.25 -1.95 -9.39
N ALA A 72 3.23 -1.98 -10.22
CA ALA A 72 3.04 -3.06 -11.17
C ALA A 72 2.54 -2.51 -12.52
N TYR A 73 3.05 -3.10 -13.59
CA TYR A 73 2.50 -2.90 -14.91
C TYR A 73 1.29 -3.80 -15.12
N GLY A 74 0.16 -3.22 -15.42
CA GLY A 74 -1.06 -3.96 -15.69
C GLY A 74 -1.69 -4.57 -14.46
N SER A 75 -1.86 -3.77 -13.41
CA SER A 75 -2.36 -4.21 -12.12
C SER A 75 -3.88 -4.36 -12.05
N PHE A 76 -4.28 -5.17 -11.13
CA PHE A 76 -5.50 -5.33 -10.34
C PHE A 76 -6.73 -5.93 -11.00
N ASP A 77 -7.12 -5.64 -12.22
CA ASP A 77 -8.27 -6.34 -12.82
C ASP A 77 -8.05 -6.64 -14.30
N SER A 78 -7.78 -7.90 -14.59
CA SER A 78 -7.64 -8.40 -15.94
C SER A 78 -8.97 -8.56 -16.68
N SER A 79 -10.09 -8.42 -15.99
CA SER A 79 -11.42 -8.69 -16.55
C SER A 79 -11.92 -7.63 -17.52
N SER A 80 -11.33 -6.44 -17.51
CA SER A 80 -11.80 -5.29 -18.31
C SER A 80 -10.91 -4.90 -19.48
N GLY A 81 -9.81 -5.61 -19.72
CA GLY A 81 -8.94 -5.39 -20.90
C GLY A 81 -8.13 -4.08 -20.88
N GLY A 82 -8.26 -3.24 -19.88
CA GLY A 82 -7.44 -2.06 -19.66
C GLY A 82 -6.30 -2.35 -18.69
N GLN A 83 -5.11 -1.82 -18.97
CA GLN A 83 -3.96 -1.93 -18.08
C GLN A 83 -3.55 -0.53 -17.67
N ASP A 84 -3.60 -0.27 -16.34
CA ASP A 84 -3.10 0.95 -15.76
C ASP A 84 -1.84 0.66 -14.93
N TYR A 85 -0.98 1.65 -14.81
CA TYR A 85 0.15 1.59 -13.89
C TYR A 85 -0.34 1.88 -12.47
N GLY A 86 -0.05 0.96 -11.54
CA GLY A 86 -0.13 1.26 -10.13
C GLY A 86 1.28 1.50 -9.61
N ILE A 87 1.64 2.73 -9.34
CA ILE A 87 2.95 3.11 -8.77
C ILE A 87 2.68 4.03 -7.59
N ASP A 88 3.32 3.73 -6.47
CA ASP A 88 3.27 4.58 -5.30
C ASP A 88 4.65 4.69 -4.63
N GLN A 89 4.85 5.77 -3.90
CA GLN A 89 6.03 5.94 -3.05
C GLN A 89 5.77 5.28 -1.70
N ILE A 90 6.68 4.41 -1.30
CA ILE A 90 6.61 3.74 0.00
C ILE A 90 7.11 4.68 1.09
N VAL A 91 6.35 4.78 2.16
CA VAL A 91 6.74 5.52 3.36
C VAL A 91 7.70 4.72 4.23
N GLY A 92 8.52 5.41 5.01
CA GLY A 92 9.35 4.77 6.03
C GLY A 92 8.54 4.30 7.24
N SER A 93 9.10 3.36 8.01
CA SER A 93 8.46 2.81 9.21
C SER A 93 8.27 3.82 10.35
N ASP A 94 8.84 5.01 10.24
CA ASP A 94 8.61 6.14 11.14
C ASP A 94 7.26 6.85 10.92
N LEU A 95 6.62 6.64 9.75
CA LEU A 95 5.35 7.26 9.37
C LEU A 95 4.14 6.33 9.48
N ILE A 96 4.32 5.10 9.93
CA ILE A 96 3.25 4.13 10.12
C ILE A 96 2.81 4.03 11.59
N GLY A 97 1.68 3.40 11.83
CA GLY A 97 1.10 3.27 13.16
C GLY A 97 0.31 1.98 13.36
N SER A 98 -0.47 1.96 14.42
CA SER A 98 -1.21 0.78 14.86
C SER A 98 -2.72 0.88 14.66
N GLU A 99 -3.21 2.01 14.13
CA GLU A 99 -4.64 2.30 14.09
C GLU A 99 -5.02 3.10 12.84
N TYR A 100 -6.03 2.63 12.10
CA TYR A 100 -6.43 3.16 10.80
C TYR A 100 -7.94 3.14 10.60
N ILE A 101 -8.46 4.12 9.85
CA ILE A 101 -9.83 4.11 9.32
C ILE A 101 -9.78 4.25 7.81
N PHE A 102 -10.54 3.41 7.14
CA PHE A 102 -10.71 3.41 5.69
C PHE A 102 -12.15 3.73 5.34
N ILE A 103 -12.34 4.52 4.30
CA ILE A 103 -13.66 4.82 3.75
C ILE A 103 -13.79 4.05 2.44
N LYS A 104 -14.86 3.28 2.33
CA LYS A 104 -15.15 2.49 1.14
C LYS A 104 -15.40 3.42 -0.05
N GLY A 105 -14.74 3.14 -1.15
CA GLY A 105 -15.03 3.77 -2.42
C GLY A 105 -16.31 3.21 -3.07
N ILE A 106 -16.51 3.53 -4.33
CA ILE A 106 -17.68 3.13 -5.12
C ILE A 106 -17.48 1.84 -5.90
N ALA A 107 -16.31 1.21 -5.77
CA ALA A 107 -16.01 -0.02 -6.47
C ALA A 107 -16.75 -1.23 -5.87
N ARG A 108 -16.87 -2.31 -6.65
CA ARG A 108 -17.40 -3.58 -6.15
C ARG A 108 -16.59 -4.11 -5.00
N ASN A 109 -17.21 -4.79 -4.06
CA ASN A 109 -16.55 -5.43 -2.92
C ASN A 109 -15.38 -6.34 -3.31
N SER A 110 -15.43 -6.98 -4.46
CA SER A 110 -14.34 -7.84 -4.95
C SER A 110 -13.10 -7.07 -5.40
N ILE A 111 -13.23 -5.78 -5.66
CA ILE A 111 -12.20 -4.92 -6.25
C ILE A 111 -11.68 -3.91 -5.23
N GLU A 112 -12.57 -3.35 -4.41
CA GLU A 112 -12.18 -2.50 -3.28
C GLU A 112 -11.25 -3.28 -2.35
N THR A 113 -10.08 -2.73 -2.06
CA THR A 113 -9.02 -3.48 -1.37
C THR A 113 -8.28 -2.58 -0.40
N VAL A 114 -8.03 -3.11 0.79
CA VAL A 114 -7.08 -2.54 1.75
C VAL A 114 -5.92 -3.52 1.88
N LEU A 115 -4.70 -3.06 1.63
CA LEU A 115 -3.47 -3.82 1.86
C LEU A 115 -2.90 -3.41 3.21
N ILE A 116 -2.73 -4.39 4.08
CA ILE A 116 -2.06 -4.25 5.38
C ILE A 116 -0.80 -5.11 5.37
N ILE A 117 0.32 -4.56 5.86
CA ILE A 117 1.58 -5.29 6.00
C ILE A 117 2.08 -5.08 7.44
N ALA A 118 2.44 -6.14 8.13
CA ALA A 118 3.00 -6.07 9.47
C ALA A 118 4.47 -5.62 9.45
N ASP A 119 4.83 -4.67 10.32
CA ASP A 119 6.20 -4.16 10.47
C ASP A 119 7.04 -5.01 11.43
N GLN A 120 6.41 -5.94 12.16
CA GLN A 120 7.08 -6.79 13.15
C GLN A 120 6.35 -8.08 13.44
N ASP A 121 7.07 -9.02 14.07
CA ASP A 121 6.54 -10.31 14.48
C ASP A 121 5.48 -10.21 15.58
N ASN A 122 4.59 -11.22 15.62
CA ASN A 122 3.54 -11.38 16.64
C ASN A 122 2.52 -10.23 16.69
N THR A 123 2.34 -9.53 15.59
CA THR A 123 1.34 -8.48 15.43
C THR A 123 -0.06 -9.09 15.35
N LYS A 124 -0.97 -8.66 16.23
CA LYS A 124 -2.37 -9.09 16.21
C LYS A 124 -3.23 -8.08 15.49
N LEU A 125 -3.75 -8.48 14.34
CA LEU A 125 -4.63 -7.65 13.51
C LEU A 125 -6.08 -7.80 13.94
N ASN A 126 -6.76 -6.68 14.14
CA ASN A 126 -8.20 -6.61 14.38
C ASN A 126 -8.91 -5.82 13.28
N LEU A 127 -10.10 -6.26 12.90
CA LEU A 127 -11.01 -5.56 11.99
C LEU A 127 -12.31 -5.23 12.73
N ASN A 128 -12.71 -3.97 12.70
CA ASN A 128 -13.93 -3.49 13.36
C ASN A 128 -14.04 -3.90 14.84
N GLY A 129 -12.89 -3.93 15.54
CA GLY A 129 -12.80 -4.31 16.95
C GLY A 129 -12.84 -5.83 17.23
N VAL A 130 -12.78 -6.67 16.19
CA VAL A 130 -12.76 -8.14 16.31
C VAL A 130 -11.42 -8.67 15.85
N PHE A 131 -10.81 -9.57 16.64
CA PHE A 131 -9.59 -10.26 16.24
C PHE A 131 -9.77 -10.96 14.88
N TYR A 132 -8.83 -10.70 13.97
CA TYR A 132 -8.85 -11.25 12.63
C TYR A 132 -7.77 -12.31 12.43
N ARG A 133 -6.49 -11.97 12.68
CA ARG A 133 -5.38 -12.93 12.59
C ARG A 133 -4.09 -12.43 13.28
N ASP A 134 -3.18 -13.37 13.53
CA ASP A 134 -1.79 -13.07 13.87
C ASP A 134 -0.96 -12.88 12.58
N MET A 135 0.02 -11.97 12.63
CA MET A 135 0.92 -11.64 11.52
C MET A 135 2.36 -11.54 12.05
N ASN A 136 3.33 -11.94 11.24
CA ASN A 136 4.75 -11.69 11.47
C ASN A 136 5.26 -10.59 10.54
N GLU A 137 6.47 -10.11 10.78
CA GLU A 137 7.12 -9.11 9.92
C GLU A 137 7.07 -9.51 8.45
N GLY A 138 6.62 -8.60 7.58
CA GLY A 138 6.44 -8.84 6.16
C GLY A 138 5.19 -9.63 5.77
N ASP A 139 4.46 -10.23 6.72
CA ASP A 139 3.14 -10.81 6.41
C ASP A 139 2.18 -9.72 5.96
N PHE A 140 1.35 -10.05 5.00
CA PHE A 140 0.36 -9.10 4.48
C PHE A 140 -1.04 -9.72 4.39
N GLU A 141 -2.04 -8.83 4.38
CA GLU A 141 -3.44 -9.19 4.17
C GLU A 141 -4.08 -8.24 3.14
N LEU A 142 -4.84 -8.81 2.21
CA LEU A 142 -5.66 -8.08 1.24
C LEU A 142 -7.12 -8.13 1.66
N ILE A 143 -7.54 -7.15 2.43
CA ILE A 143 -8.89 -7.02 2.95
C ILE A 143 -9.80 -6.50 1.84
N LYS A 144 -10.94 -7.13 1.63
CA LYS A 144 -11.89 -6.79 0.56
C LYS A 144 -12.99 -5.85 1.03
N GLY A 145 -13.66 -5.21 0.08
CA GLY A 145 -14.77 -4.31 0.35
C GLY A 145 -15.95 -4.92 1.11
N SER A 146 -16.04 -6.26 1.18
CA SER A 146 -17.02 -6.97 2.02
C SER A 146 -16.79 -6.81 3.51
N GLU A 147 -15.58 -6.48 3.95
CA GLU A 147 -15.22 -6.30 5.35
C GLU A 147 -15.55 -4.90 5.89
N PHE A 148 -15.87 -3.98 5.00
CA PHE A 148 -16.41 -2.67 5.40
C PHE A 148 -17.78 -2.84 6.02
N ASN A 149 -18.06 -2.07 7.07
CA ASN A 149 -19.38 -2.11 7.72
C ASN A 149 -20.48 -1.49 6.85
N SER A 150 -21.73 -1.51 7.34
CA SER A 150 -22.88 -0.96 6.62
C SER A 150 -22.79 0.53 6.30
N ASP A 151 -22.00 1.27 7.06
CA ASP A 151 -21.81 2.71 6.90
C ASP A 151 -20.64 3.03 5.95
N GLY A 152 -20.02 1.99 5.36
CA GLY A 152 -18.96 2.13 4.39
C GLY A 152 -17.59 2.45 4.99
N ASN A 153 -17.36 2.18 6.26
CA ASN A 153 -16.05 2.32 6.86
C ASN A 153 -15.48 0.98 7.35
N LEU A 154 -14.15 0.94 7.48
CA LEU A 154 -13.41 -0.19 8.02
C LEU A 154 -12.40 0.35 9.03
N TYR A 155 -12.54 -0.05 10.30
CA TYR A 155 -11.59 0.23 11.35
C TYR A 155 -10.60 -0.92 11.49
N ILE A 156 -9.32 -0.60 11.45
CA ILE A 156 -8.23 -1.57 11.63
C ILE A 156 -7.34 -1.12 12.77
N ASN A 157 -7.02 -2.04 13.67
CA ASN A 157 -6.06 -1.77 14.74
C ASN A 157 -5.29 -3.03 15.14
N THR A 158 -4.20 -2.83 15.88
CA THR A 158 -3.45 -3.89 16.56
C THR A 158 -3.78 -3.88 18.06
N ASP A 159 -3.57 -5.01 18.74
CA ASP A 159 -3.76 -5.11 20.20
C ASP A 159 -2.77 -4.26 20.98
N ASN A 160 -1.55 -4.12 20.45
CA ASN A 160 -0.48 -3.36 21.10
C ASN A 160 -0.15 -2.13 20.24
N PRO A 161 -0.21 -0.91 20.78
CA PRO A 161 0.04 0.30 20.00
C PRO A 161 1.48 0.44 19.46
N ASN A 162 2.41 -0.40 19.89
CA ASN A 162 3.76 -0.46 19.33
C ASN A 162 3.84 -1.39 18.11
N ASP A 163 2.86 -2.26 17.89
CA ASP A 163 2.80 -3.15 16.74
C ASP A 163 2.25 -2.34 15.56
N LYS A 164 3.14 -1.95 14.65
CA LYS A 164 2.81 -1.05 13.56
C LYS A 164 2.45 -1.79 12.27
N LEU A 165 1.68 -1.13 11.44
CA LEU A 165 1.22 -1.64 10.16
C LEU A 165 1.49 -0.61 9.06
N PHE A 166 1.95 -1.07 7.91
CA PHE A 166 1.80 -0.31 6.66
C PHE A 166 0.37 -0.51 6.15
N ALA A 167 -0.27 0.57 5.72
CA ALA A 167 -1.65 0.55 5.32
C ALA A 167 -1.87 1.32 4.02
N TYR A 168 -2.43 0.62 3.03
CA TYR A 168 -2.71 1.18 1.70
C TYR A 168 -4.13 0.85 1.29
N GLN A 169 -4.81 1.80 0.69
CA GLN A 169 -6.10 1.56 0.07
C GLN A 169 -5.96 1.52 -1.44
N GLY A 170 -6.49 0.48 -2.07
CA GLY A 170 -6.56 0.34 -3.51
C GLY A 170 -7.99 0.50 -4.00
N THR A 171 -8.17 1.25 -5.06
CA THR A 171 -9.44 1.35 -5.76
C THR A 171 -9.35 0.64 -7.10
N GLY A 172 -10.37 -0.13 -7.42
CA GLY A 172 -10.45 -0.83 -8.69
C GLY A 172 -11.25 -0.06 -9.75
N LYS A 173 -11.16 -0.54 -10.97
CA LYS A 173 -11.75 0.09 -12.15
C LYS A 173 -13.26 -0.14 -12.31
N THR A 174 -13.85 -1.14 -11.66
CA THR A 174 -15.21 -1.57 -11.98
C THR A 174 -16.22 -1.15 -10.92
N TYR A 175 -17.18 -0.33 -11.31
CA TYR A 175 -18.34 0.02 -10.49
C TYR A 175 -19.32 -1.15 -10.31
N GLU A 176 -20.16 -1.09 -9.29
CA GLU A 176 -21.22 -2.09 -9.08
C GLU A 176 -22.28 -2.08 -10.19
N THR A 177 -22.48 -0.95 -10.85
CA THR A 177 -23.44 -0.80 -11.95
C THR A 177 -22.74 -0.84 -13.29
N ALA A 178 -23.18 -1.69 -14.18
CA ALA A 178 -22.52 -2.17 -15.39
C ALA A 178 -22.31 -1.15 -16.52
N ASN A 179 -22.53 0.14 -16.35
CA ASN A 179 -22.50 1.11 -17.44
C ASN A 179 -21.79 2.43 -17.12
N VAL A 180 -20.99 2.49 -16.09
CA VAL A 180 -20.25 3.71 -15.72
C VAL A 180 -18.76 3.48 -15.91
N GLU A 181 -18.08 4.42 -16.56
CA GLU A 181 -16.62 4.39 -16.71
C GLU A 181 -15.98 4.27 -15.33
N GLY A 182 -15.10 3.29 -15.17
CA GLY A 182 -14.44 3.02 -13.92
C GLY A 182 -13.48 4.13 -13.51
N ALA A 183 -13.27 4.32 -12.23
CA ALA A 183 -12.17 5.11 -11.73
C ALA A 183 -10.83 4.46 -12.15
N ASN A 184 -9.81 5.27 -12.37
CA ASN A 184 -8.48 4.75 -12.58
C ASN A 184 -8.05 3.93 -11.36
N GLN A 185 -7.34 2.85 -11.64
CA GLN A 185 -6.74 2.06 -10.57
C GLN A 185 -5.72 2.91 -9.83
N GLY A 186 -5.77 2.87 -8.52
CA GLY A 186 -4.83 3.57 -7.66
C GLY A 186 -4.62 2.78 -6.38
N MET A 187 -3.45 2.94 -5.82
CA MET A 187 -3.12 2.53 -4.46
C MET A 187 -2.51 3.74 -3.79
N TYR A 188 -2.93 4.06 -2.59
CA TYR A 188 -2.40 5.18 -1.85
C TYR A 188 -2.21 4.83 -0.38
N PHE A 189 -1.16 5.38 0.19
CA PHE A 189 -0.89 5.27 1.60
C PHE A 189 -1.97 5.97 2.42
N VAL A 190 -2.47 5.28 3.46
CA VAL A 190 -3.40 5.85 4.43
C VAL A 190 -2.62 6.14 5.71
N PRO A 191 -2.55 7.39 6.17
CA PRO A 191 -1.86 7.72 7.40
C PRO A 191 -2.58 7.14 8.61
N PRO A 192 -1.85 6.71 9.65
CA PRO A 192 -2.46 6.21 10.88
C PRO A 192 -3.13 7.32 11.69
N LEU A 193 -4.15 6.97 12.46
CA LEU A 193 -4.88 7.93 13.30
C LEU A 193 -3.99 8.57 14.37
N ASN A 194 -2.98 7.87 14.84
CA ASN A 194 -2.02 8.37 15.84
C ASN A 194 -0.85 9.15 15.23
N CYS A 195 -0.76 9.24 13.92
CA CYS A 195 0.08 10.22 13.23
C CYS A 195 -0.55 11.62 13.32
N ALA A 196 -1.11 11.95 14.45
CA ALA A 196 -1.70 13.25 14.67
C ALA A 196 -0.69 14.33 14.31
N THR A 197 -0.83 14.89 13.12
CA THR A 197 -0.36 16.24 12.86
C THR A 197 -0.96 17.10 13.97
N LYS A 198 -0.16 17.92 14.59
CA LYS A 198 -0.58 18.78 15.71
C LYS A 198 -1.56 19.87 15.23
N GLY A 199 -2.67 19.47 14.64
CA GLY A 199 -3.67 20.38 14.13
C GLY A 199 -5.06 19.77 14.18
N ASP A 200 -6.02 20.48 14.77
CA ASP A 200 -7.42 20.09 14.81
C ASP A 200 -8.14 20.32 13.47
N VAL A 201 -7.42 20.79 12.45
CA VAL A 201 -8.00 21.17 11.16
C VAL A 201 -7.03 20.85 10.02
N ASP A 202 -7.46 20.02 9.09
CA ASP A 202 -6.77 19.81 7.82
C ASP A 202 -7.37 20.69 6.72
N ASN A 203 -6.50 21.30 5.92
CA ASN A 203 -6.92 22.06 4.76
C ASN A 203 -6.81 21.19 3.51
N ILE A 204 -7.95 20.76 2.99
CA ILE A 204 -7.99 20.02 1.72
C ILE A 204 -7.97 21.05 0.59
N ALA A 205 -6.86 21.14 -0.11
CA ALA A 205 -6.71 22.05 -1.23
C ALA A 205 -7.72 21.74 -2.34
N SER A 206 -8.37 22.78 -2.87
CA SER A 206 -9.26 22.68 -4.03
C SER A 206 -10.51 21.80 -3.85
N ILE A 207 -10.92 21.50 -2.62
CA ILE A 207 -12.14 20.73 -2.37
C ILE A 207 -13.39 21.35 -3.00
N ASN A 208 -13.40 22.69 -3.11
CA ASN A 208 -14.46 23.44 -3.77
C ASN A 208 -14.53 23.23 -5.30
N LEU A 209 -13.47 22.63 -5.89
CA LEU A 209 -13.44 22.28 -7.32
C LEU A 209 -13.99 20.89 -7.58
N ILE A 210 -14.24 20.10 -6.54
CA ILE A 210 -15.00 18.86 -6.64
C ILE A 210 -16.44 19.25 -6.91
N GLY A 211 -16.83 19.18 -8.18
CA GLY A 211 -18.17 19.59 -8.62
C GLY A 211 -19.27 18.77 -7.97
N GLU A 212 -20.47 19.31 -7.93
CA GLU A 212 -21.69 18.59 -7.52
C GLU A 212 -21.94 17.41 -8.46
N ARG A 213 -21.29 16.30 -8.19
CA ARG A 213 -21.56 15.01 -8.84
C ARG A 213 -22.15 14.08 -7.79
N SER A 214 -22.83 13.03 -8.26
CA SER A 214 -23.52 12.05 -7.41
C SER A 214 -22.64 11.25 -6.43
N PHE A 215 -21.37 11.58 -6.28
CA PHE A 215 -20.43 10.98 -5.32
C PHE A 215 -19.79 12.02 -4.39
N THR A 216 -20.38 13.19 -4.26
CA THR A 216 -19.91 14.22 -3.33
C THR A 216 -19.99 13.81 -1.87
N ASP A 217 -20.75 12.78 -1.56
CA ASP A 217 -20.86 12.23 -0.22
C ASP A 217 -19.60 11.45 0.24
N GLN A 218 -18.57 11.36 -0.62
CA GLN A 218 -17.36 10.60 -0.35
C GLN A 218 -16.10 11.46 -0.17
N ALA A 219 -16.23 12.77 -0.23
CA ALA A 219 -15.11 13.68 -0.04
C ALA A 219 -15.06 14.22 1.39
N THR A 220 -14.92 13.33 2.37
CA THR A 220 -14.69 13.71 3.78
C THR A 220 -13.43 13.10 4.29
#